data_0c3103fe0e77dec402831f399940a92e
#
_entry.id   0c3103fe0e77dec402831f399940a92e
#
_cell.length_a   1.000
_cell.length_b   1.000
_cell.length_c   1.000
_cell.angle_alpha   90.00
_cell.angle_beta   90.00
_cell.angle_gamma   90.00
#
_symmetry.space_group_name_H-M   'P 1'
#
loop_
_entity.id
_entity.type
_entity.pdbx_description
1 polymer ?
#
loop_
_entity_poly.entity_id
_entity_poly.type
_entity_poly.pdbx_seq_one_letter_code
_entity_poly.pdbx_strand_id
1 'polypeptide(L)'
;MSPLRIGLDALRGRWGVLLLAAALAGVVSACRGGLVLLVKAVVDRLDGGGAAALVPLACLAVALFAVQGAARVGRLLATRGAAYRAEAGLRARLFSHLLGRDPAALRADGVGESLAALMHDVGAVRTAVGAAVTIVQRPLTALAVGGAAFWMAPRLAAVGLLLGPVVAGVVVWTGRRTRRAASRHLEHLAAVQAGAQDDLLGARTLQAYGAEEGARARHAEADAAQVDAALRRTLFQALGPPLVEVAAAAALGAVVVLGAAEVASGSLTSGALVAFLVAVALLHEPLKGIAVAHGLWEEARAGLTRVGELLDRPSGVPDAAGARALDDRVVRIELRGVSVDRGRGPVLDGVDLTLAPGRIVTVRGETGAGKTTLLDVLARFVSPDAGRVLVNGAPADEWTTGSLRAAMALVDQAPWLGRGTVADAVRLGRPEASDADVSAALAAAGLPSDVGLLTQLPGGIHGRIGDGGGDVSGGERRRIALARALVRDAPVLLLDEPTSGLDAATEARFLETVRAVSPGRIVVIVAHREACSDVADVVYELVEGRLRVVRAPGVRCA
;
A
#
# COMPACT_ATOMS: atom_id res chain seq x y z
N MET A 1 6.79 -4.34 -12.53
CA MET A 1 8.16 -3.78 -12.25
C MET A 1 8.97 -4.76 -11.40
N SER A 2 10.31 -4.89 -11.60
CA SER A 2 11.08 -5.76 -10.70
C SER A 2 11.20 -5.15 -9.30
N PRO A 3 11.14 -5.96 -8.21
CA PRO A 3 11.26 -5.48 -6.82
C PRO A 3 12.52 -4.64 -6.56
N LEU A 4 13.63 -5.01 -7.23
CA LEU A 4 14.88 -4.26 -7.18
C LEU A 4 14.75 -2.85 -7.77
N ARG A 5 14.06 -2.70 -8.90
CA ARG A 5 13.84 -1.38 -9.52
C ARG A 5 13.00 -0.49 -8.62
N ILE A 6 11.95 -1.01 -8.00
CA ILE A 6 11.11 -0.25 -7.06
C ILE A 6 11.94 0.25 -5.88
N GLY A 7 12.76 -0.64 -5.29
CA GLY A 7 13.66 -0.26 -4.20
C GLY A 7 14.69 0.80 -4.60
N LEU A 8 15.30 0.65 -5.78
CA LEU A 8 16.28 1.60 -6.31
C LEU A 8 15.65 2.96 -6.66
N ASP A 9 14.46 2.95 -7.26
CA ASP A 9 13.71 4.18 -7.57
C ASP A 9 13.30 4.93 -6.29
N ALA A 10 12.88 4.22 -5.24
CA ALA A 10 12.57 4.81 -3.94
C ALA A 10 13.80 5.44 -3.26
N LEU A 11 15.01 5.00 -3.64
CA LEU A 11 16.29 5.51 -3.14
C LEU A 11 16.92 6.57 -4.04
N ARG A 12 16.32 6.93 -5.17
CA ARG A 12 16.83 7.99 -6.06
C ARG A 12 17.09 9.29 -5.28
N GLY A 13 18.26 9.89 -5.52
CA GLY A 13 18.71 11.11 -4.83
C GLY A 13 19.23 10.90 -3.41
N ARG A 14 19.30 9.65 -2.89
CA ARG A 14 19.78 9.35 -1.51
C ARG A 14 21.05 8.52 -1.46
N TRP A 15 21.69 8.31 -2.60
CA TRP A 15 22.92 7.50 -2.70
C TRP A 15 24.05 8.01 -1.81
N GLY A 16 24.20 9.34 -1.66
CA GLY A 16 25.21 9.93 -0.77
C GLY A 16 25.04 9.51 0.69
N VAL A 17 23.79 9.40 1.18
CA VAL A 17 23.50 8.95 2.55
C VAL A 17 23.80 7.45 2.71
N LEU A 18 23.53 6.64 1.69
CA LEU A 18 23.85 5.21 1.72
C LEU A 18 25.37 4.97 1.63
N LEU A 19 26.10 5.75 0.84
CA LEU A 19 27.56 5.73 0.80
C LEU A 19 28.15 6.11 2.16
N LEU A 20 27.62 7.14 2.81
CA LEU A 20 28.01 7.50 4.17
C LEU A 20 27.75 6.35 5.15
N ALA A 21 26.57 5.70 5.06
CA ALA A 21 26.26 4.54 5.91
C ALA A 21 27.22 3.37 5.66
N ALA A 22 27.62 3.14 4.40
CA ALA A 22 28.62 2.11 4.04
C ALA A 22 30.03 2.47 4.55
N ALA A 23 30.44 3.75 4.44
CA ALA A 23 31.72 4.22 5.00
C ALA A 23 31.77 4.04 6.53
N LEU A 24 30.69 4.44 7.23
CA LEU A 24 30.57 4.24 8.68
C LEU A 24 30.54 2.76 9.07
N ALA A 25 29.95 1.89 8.23
CA ALA A 25 30.02 0.45 8.41
C ALA A 25 31.46 -0.08 8.29
N GLY A 26 32.24 0.47 7.37
CA GLY A 26 33.68 0.19 7.24
C GLY A 26 34.46 0.58 8.51
N VAL A 27 34.21 1.78 9.05
CA VAL A 27 34.82 2.23 10.31
C VAL A 27 34.49 1.28 11.47
N VAL A 28 33.21 0.90 11.62
CA VAL A 28 32.79 -0.07 12.66
C VAL A 28 33.52 -1.39 12.50
N SER A 29 33.67 -1.88 11.26
CA SER A 29 34.35 -3.14 10.96
C SER A 29 35.85 -3.08 11.25
N ALA A 30 36.51 -1.97 10.87
CA ALA A 30 37.93 -1.73 11.15
C ALA A 30 38.20 -1.62 12.67
N CYS A 31 37.34 -0.93 13.42
CA CYS A 31 37.45 -0.85 14.89
C CYS A 31 37.36 -2.24 15.53
N ARG A 32 36.48 -3.13 15.03
CA ARG A 32 36.39 -4.52 15.54
C ARG A 32 37.64 -5.35 15.25
N GLY A 33 38.22 -5.22 14.06
CA GLY A 33 39.52 -5.85 13.74
C GLY A 33 40.64 -5.28 14.61
N GLY A 34 40.69 -3.97 14.79
CA GLY A 34 41.66 -3.29 15.67
C GLY A 34 41.55 -3.72 17.13
N LEU A 35 40.32 -3.99 17.62
CA LEU A 35 40.12 -4.50 18.98
C LEU A 35 40.77 -5.86 19.20
N VAL A 36 40.73 -6.75 18.19
CA VAL A 36 41.41 -8.04 18.25
C VAL A 36 42.93 -7.90 18.37
N LEU A 37 43.54 -6.99 17.59
CA LEU A 37 44.95 -6.69 17.64
C LEU A 37 45.35 -6.06 18.98
N LEU A 38 44.48 -5.23 19.54
CA LEU A 38 44.67 -4.60 20.83
C LEU A 38 44.70 -5.64 21.97
N VAL A 39 43.83 -6.63 21.95
CA VAL A 39 43.81 -7.74 22.93
C VAL A 39 45.15 -8.46 22.92
N LYS A 40 45.69 -8.77 21.72
CA LYS A 40 47.04 -9.37 21.61
C LYS A 40 48.09 -8.47 22.29
N ALA A 41 48.11 -7.19 21.96
CA ALA A 41 49.10 -6.24 22.50
C ALA A 41 49.00 -6.11 24.02
N VAL A 42 47.80 -6.18 24.59
CA VAL A 42 47.58 -6.13 26.05
C VAL A 42 48.17 -7.36 26.73
N VAL A 43 47.84 -8.55 26.23
CA VAL A 43 48.29 -9.83 26.83
C VAL A 43 49.83 -9.97 26.70
N ASP A 44 50.40 -9.72 25.52
CA ASP A 44 51.87 -9.80 25.31
C ASP A 44 52.63 -8.84 26.21
N ARG A 45 52.07 -7.68 26.60
CA ARG A 45 52.69 -6.74 27.55
C ARG A 45 52.51 -7.13 29.01
N LEU A 46 51.41 -7.83 29.34
CA LEU A 46 51.25 -8.40 30.69
C LEU A 46 52.34 -9.43 31.00
N ASP A 47 52.65 -10.28 30.01
CA ASP A 47 53.74 -11.27 30.14
C ASP A 47 55.13 -10.62 30.27
N GLY A 48 55.30 -9.40 29.74
CA GLY A 48 56.56 -8.62 29.82
C GLY A 48 56.74 -7.73 31.06
N GLY A 49 55.79 -7.70 32.00
CA GLY A 49 56.02 -7.19 33.37
C GLY A 49 55.89 -5.67 33.59
N GLY A 50 55.14 -4.90 32.79
CA GLY A 50 55.03 -3.44 32.96
C GLY A 50 53.62 -2.88 33.04
N ALA A 51 53.04 -2.68 34.25
CA ALA A 51 51.70 -2.11 34.41
C ALA A 51 51.55 -0.67 33.80
N ALA A 52 52.59 0.14 33.85
CA ALA A 52 52.58 1.48 33.24
C ALA A 52 52.45 1.45 31.72
N ALA A 53 52.89 0.39 31.05
CA ALA A 53 52.77 0.21 29.60
C ALA A 53 51.36 -0.17 29.13
N LEU A 54 50.43 -0.48 30.06
CA LEU A 54 49.04 -0.78 29.75
C LEU A 54 48.15 0.46 29.63
N VAL A 55 48.51 1.62 30.27
CA VAL A 55 47.71 2.84 30.25
C VAL A 55 47.44 3.35 28.83
N PRO A 56 48.39 3.45 27.90
CA PRO A 56 48.13 3.91 26.53
C PRO A 56 47.24 2.94 25.76
N LEU A 57 47.33 1.60 26.02
CA LEU A 57 46.46 0.60 25.39
C LEU A 57 45.03 0.71 25.93
N ALA A 58 44.84 0.98 27.21
CA ALA A 58 43.53 1.24 27.79
C ALA A 58 42.90 2.51 27.20
N CYS A 59 43.66 3.60 27.06
CA CYS A 59 43.21 4.82 26.39
C CYS A 59 42.83 4.55 24.92
N LEU A 60 43.62 3.75 24.20
CA LEU A 60 43.32 3.36 22.82
C LEU A 60 42.04 2.50 22.73
N ALA A 61 41.82 1.59 23.69
CA ALA A 61 40.58 0.81 23.77
C ALA A 61 39.37 1.74 23.91
N VAL A 62 39.40 2.67 24.85
CA VAL A 62 38.33 3.65 25.08
C VAL A 62 38.07 4.47 23.81
N ALA A 63 39.12 4.94 23.14
CA ALA A 63 39.01 5.71 21.90
C ALA A 63 38.38 4.87 20.78
N LEU A 64 38.79 3.60 20.61
CA LEU A 64 38.21 2.69 19.62
C LEU A 64 36.71 2.41 19.88
N PHE A 65 36.33 2.20 21.14
CA PHE A 65 34.91 2.03 21.50
C PHE A 65 34.11 3.32 21.28
N ALA A 66 34.64 4.48 21.59
CA ALA A 66 34.00 5.77 21.36
C ALA A 66 33.76 6.02 19.85
N VAL A 67 34.80 5.82 19.02
CA VAL A 67 34.70 5.94 17.55
C VAL A 67 33.73 4.94 16.98
N GLN A 68 33.81 3.68 17.42
CA GLN A 68 32.88 2.64 17.00
C GLN A 68 31.43 2.96 17.38
N GLY A 69 31.20 3.47 18.60
CA GLY A 69 29.90 3.89 19.09
C GLY A 69 29.31 5.02 18.26
N ALA A 70 30.09 6.08 18.04
CA ALA A 70 29.69 7.22 17.21
C ALA A 70 29.39 6.80 15.76
N ALA A 71 30.25 5.99 15.15
CA ALA A 71 30.05 5.46 13.80
C ALA A 71 28.81 4.56 13.71
N ARG A 72 28.53 3.75 14.74
CA ARG A 72 27.31 2.91 14.82
C ARG A 72 26.05 3.76 14.86
N VAL A 73 26.02 4.81 15.68
CA VAL A 73 24.88 5.74 15.78
C VAL A 73 24.69 6.48 14.46
N GLY A 74 25.75 7.09 13.91
CA GLY A 74 25.70 7.79 12.64
C GLY A 74 25.18 6.91 11.49
N ARG A 75 25.70 5.68 11.39
CA ARG A 75 25.23 4.69 10.41
C ARG A 75 23.76 4.35 10.60
N LEU A 76 23.30 4.12 11.83
CA LEU A 76 21.91 3.77 12.12
C LEU A 76 20.97 4.91 11.71
N LEU A 77 21.31 6.16 12.07
CA LEU A 77 20.52 7.35 11.72
C LEU A 77 20.49 7.57 10.20
N ALA A 78 21.65 7.44 9.53
CA ALA A 78 21.73 7.56 8.08
C ALA A 78 20.87 6.50 7.37
N THR A 79 21.02 5.23 7.76
CA THR A 79 20.26 4.12 7.16
C THR A 79 18.77 4.25 7.41
N ARG A 80 18.34 4.47 8.67
CA ARG A 80 16.92 4.59 9.01
C ARG A 80 16.29 5.84 8.42
N GLY A 81 17.02 6.98 8.45
CA GLY A 81 16.53 8.21 7.85
C GLY A 81 16.30 8.10 6.34
N ALA A 82 17.22 7.43 5.61
CA ALA A 82 17.04 7.14 4.19
C ALA A 82 15.84 6.19 3.95
N ALA A 83 15.72 5.14 4.77
CA ALA A 83 14.68 4.14 4.66
C ALA A 83 13.26 4.71 4.90
N TYR A 84 13.07 5.50 5.96
CA TYR A 84 11.76 6.13 6.24
C TYR A 84 11.33 7.13 5.15
N ARG A 85 12.29 7.91 4.62
CA ARG A 85 11.98 8.84 3.52
C ARG A 85 11.68 8.10 2.21
N ALA A 86 12.31 6.95 1.97
CA ALA A 86 12.02 6.10 0.83
C ALA A 86 10.62 5.47 0.95
N GLU A 87 10.27 4.98 2.14
CA GLU A 87 8.95 4.45 2.46
C GLU A 87 7.85 5.51 2.25
N ALA A 88 8.04 6.72 2.79
CA ALA A 88 7.08 7.82 2.61
C ALA A 88 6.90 8.18 1.12
N GLY A 89 7.99 8.24 0.35
CA GLY A 89 7.92 8.50 -1.09
C GLY A 89 7.21 7.42 -1.88
N LEU A 90 7.47 6.13 -1.56
CA LEU A 90 6.77 5.00 -2.20
C LEU A 90 5.29 4.97 -1.82
N ARG A 91 4.95 5.27 -0.54
CA ARG A 91 3.57 5.36 -0.08
C ARG A 91 2.80 6.45 -0.82
N ALA A 92 3.39 7.64 -0.96
CA ALA A 92 2.77 8.74 -1.70
C ALA A 92 2.57 8.38 -3.18
N ARG A 93 3.57 7.74 -3.81
CA ARG A 93 3.47 7.28 -5.21
C ARG A 93 2.38 6.22 -5.40
N LEU A 94 2.33 5.21 -4.52
CA LEU A 94 1.30 4.16 -4.57
C LEU A 94 -0.09 4.76 -4.34
N PHE A 95 -0.24 5.65 -3.35
CA PHE A 95 -1.51 6.32 -3.07
C PHE A 95 -2.00 7.15 -4.26
N SER A 96 -1.13 7.96 -4.88
CA SER A 96 -1.48 8.72 -6.09
C SER A 96 -1.86 7.81 -7.25
N HIS A 97 -1.16 6.67 -7.41
CA HIS A 97 -1.48 5.69 -8.45
C HIS A 97 -2.86 5.06 -8.23
N LEU A 98 -3.16 4.64 -6.98
CA LEU A 98 -4.45 4.04 -6.63
C LEU A 98 -5.61 5.03 -6.79
N LEU A 99 -5.43 6.30 -6.44
CA LEU A 99 -6.43 7.36 -6.67
C LEU A 99 -6.70 7.62 -8.15
N GLY A 100 -5.73 7.37 -9.02
CA GLY A 100 -5.89 7.52 -10.47
C GLY A 100 -6.55 6.33 -11.15
N ARG A 101 -6.79 5.21 -10.45
CA ARG A 101 -7.37 3.99 -11.05
C ARG A 101 -8.87 4.13 -11.33
N ASP A 102 -9.36 3.29 -12.25
CA ASP A 102 -10.80 3.12 -12.46
C ASP A 102 -11.50 2.74 -11.13
N PRO A 103 -12.51 3.50 -10.68
CA PRO A 103 -13.20 3.22 -9.42
C PRO A 103 -13.87 1.85 -9.36
N ALA A 104 -14.33 1.32 -10.50
CA ALA A 104 -14.93 -0.01 -10.56
C ALA A 104 -13.87 -1.10 -10.41
N ALA A 105 -12.72 -0.97 -11.07
CA ALA A 105 -11.60 -1.88 -10.94
C ALA A 105 -11.03 -1.86 -9.50
N LEU A 106 -10.92 -0.67 -8.88
CA LEU A 106 -10.46 -0.55 -7.48
C LEU A 106 -11.41 -1.24 -6.50
N ARG A 107 -12.73 -1.18 -6.73
CA ARG A 107 -13.72 -1.90 -5.92
C ARG A 107 -13.67 -3.41 -6.16
N ALA A 108 -13.49 -3.85 -7.40
CA ALA A 108 -13.39 -5.26 -7.76
C ALA A 108 -12.14 -5.95 -7.18
N ASP A 109 -11.00 -5.24 -7.16
CA ASP A 109 -9.75 -5.73 -6.56
C ASP A 109 -9.82 -5.78 -5.02
N GLY A 110 -10.76 -5.07 -4.41
CA GLY A 110 -10.89 -4.96 -2.96
C GLY A 110 -10.06 -3.82 -2.36
N VAL A 111 -10.73 -2.85 -1.75
CA VAL A 111 -10.10 -1.73 -1.05
C VAL A 111 -9.16 -2.21 0.07
N GLY A 112 -9.48 -3.36 0.68
CA GLY A 112 -8.67 -3.97 1.74
C GLY A 112 -7.27 -4.37 1.26
N GLU A 113 -7.12 -4.96 0.06
CA GLU A 113 -5.81 -5.29 -0.52
C GLU A 113 -4.97 -4.04 -0.73
N SER A 114 -5.56 -3.00 -1.32
CA SER A 114 -4.90 -1.71 -1.55
C SER A 114 -4.46 -1.03 -0.25
N LEU A 115 -5.31 -1.08 0.80
CA LEU A 115 -5.02 -0.53 2.11
C LEU A 115 -3.90 -1.32 2.82
N ALA A 116 -3.94 -2.66 2.75
CA ALA A 116 -2.87 -3.51 3.29
C ALA A 116 -1.52 -3.22 2.62
N ALA A 117 -1.50 -3.04 1.30
CA ALA A 117 -0.30 -2.67 0.57
C ALA A 117 0.25 -1.30 1.02
N LEU A 118 -0.61 -0.28 1.19
CA LEU A 118 -0.23 1.06 1.65
C LEU A 118 0.30 1.07 3.09
N MET A 119 -0.26 0.24 3.98
CA MET A 119 0.08 0.25 5.41
C MET A 119 1.24 -0.71 5.73
N HIS A 120 1.30 -1.87 5.10
CA HIS A 120 2.26 -2.93 5.44
C HIS A 120 3.32 -3.15 4.36
N ASP A 121 2.94 -3.38 3.09
CA ASP A 121 3.88 -3.80 2.06
C ASP A 121 4.85 -2.68 1.64
N VAL A 122 4.43 -1.42 1.69
CA VAL A 122 5.34 -0.27 1.47
C VAL A 122 6.47 -0.25 2.50
N GLY A 123 6.25 -0.72 3.74
CA GLY A 123 7.27 -0.88 4.76
C GLY A 123 8.40 -1.86 4.39
N ALA A 124 8.18 -2.73 3.41
CA ALA A 124 9.20 -3.63 2.86
C ALA A 124 10.44 -2.89 2.33
N VAL A 125 10.29 -1.65 1.83
CA VAL A 125 11.44 -0.78 1.44
C VAL A 125 12.37 -0.55 2.63
N ARG A 126 11.83 -0.27 3.80
CA ARG A 126 12.63 -0.05 5.03
C ARG A 126 13.41 -1.30 5.41
N THR A 127 12.77 -2.46 5.35
CA THR A 127 13.38 -3.77 5.61
C THR A 127 14.47 -4.05 4.57
N ALA A 128 14.22 -3.81 3.28
CA ALA A 128 15.17 -4.00 2.19
C ALA A 128 16.43 -3.15 2.37
N VAL A 129 16.28 -1.86 2.69
CA VAL A 129 17.43 -0.94 2.94
C VAL A 129 18.25 -1.41 4.13
N GLY A 130 17.60 -1.81 5.23
CA GLY A 130 18.28 -2.35 6.41
C GLY A 130 19.04 -3.64 6.11
N ALA A 131 18.43 -4.56 5.38
CA ALA A 131 19.02 -5.81 4.93
C ALA A 131 20.22 -5.56 4.01
N ALA A 132 20.10 -4.68 3.01
CA ALA A 132 21.17 -4.35 2.07
C ALA A 132 22.41 -3.80 2.79
N VAL A 133 22.25 -2.84 3.72
CA VAL A 133 23.37 -2.31 4.51
C VAL A 133 23.99 -3.41 5.37
N THR A 134 23.20 -4.30 5.94
CA THR A 134 23.68 -5.42 6.76
C THR A 134 24.43 -6.48 5.92
N ILE A 135 23.94 -6.79 4.71
CA ILE A 135 24.60 -7.68 3.74
C ILE A 135 25.99 -7.16 3.36
N VAL A 136 26.18 -5.84 3.27
CA VAL A 136 27.49 -5.23 3.00
C VAL A 136 28.36 -5.21 4.25
N GLN A 137 27.82 -4.79 5.39
CA GLN A 137 28.59 -4.61 6.61
C GLN A 137 29.11 -5.92 7.22
N ARG A 138 28.28 -6.96 7.27
CA ARG A 138 28.64 -8.20 7.98
C ARG A 138 29.82 -8.92 7.36
N PRO A 139 29.92 -9.09 6.02
CA PRO A 139 31.15 -9.62 5.40
C PRO A 139 32.38 -8.75 5.66
N LEU A 140 32.27 -7.40 5.61
CA LEU A 140 33.36 -6.51 5.92
C LEU A 140 33.87 -6.71 7.36
N THR A 141 32.96 -6.88 8.31
CA THR A 141 33.33 -7.17 9.70
C THR A 141 33.99 -8.54 9.82
N ALA A 142 33.46 -9.56 9.14
CA ALA A 142 34.05 -10.90 9.14
C ALA A 142 35.44 -10.89 8.52
N LEU A 143 35.64 -10.15 7.43
CA LEU A 143 36.97 -10.00 6.80
C LEU A 143 37.94 -9.23 7.69
N ALA A 144 37.53 -8.16 8.37
CA ALA A 144 38.41 -7.40 9.26
C ALA A 144 38.86 -8.22 10.49
N VAL A 145 37.91 -8.93 11.13
CA VAL A 145 38.22 -9.78 12.30
C VAL A 145 38.95 -11.04 11.88
N GLY A 146 38.50 -11.74 10.82
CA GLY A 146 39.13 -12.96 10.30
C GLY A 146 40.52 -12.69 9.72
N GLY A 147 40.70 -11.55 9.03
CA GLY A 147 42.01 -11.11 8.53
C GLY A 147 42.99 -10.83 9.67
N ALA A 148 42.57 -10.15 10.75
CA ALA A 148 43.39 -9.99 11.94
C ALA A 148 43.76 -11.33 12.60
N ALA A 149 42.80 -12.24 12.71
CA ALA A 149 43.05 -13.57 13.25
C ALA A 149 44.03 -14.38 12.38
N PHE A 150 43.89 -14.36 11.06
CA PHE A 150 44.78 -15.01 10.11
C PHE A 150 46.21 -14.46 10.17
N TRP A 151 46.35 -13.14 10.26
CA TRP A 151 47.64 -12.49 10.35
C TRP A 151 48.41 -12.85 11.64
N MET A 152 47.69 -13.05 12.75
CA MET A 152 48.31 -13.37 14.05
C MET A 152 48.64 -14.87 14.19
N ALA A 153 47.77 -15.77 13.73
CA ALA A 153 47.88 -17.19 13.92
C ALA A 153 47.40 -17.96 12.68
N PRO A 154 48.19 -17.99 11.57
CA PRO A 154 47.72 -18.54 10.28
C PRO A 154 47.40 -20.05 10.35
N ARG A 155 48.11 -20.81 11.16
CA ARG A 155 47.85 -22.26 11.34
C ARG A 155 46.53 -22.50 12.06
N LEU A 156 46.25 -21.79 13.14
CA LEU A 156 44.97 -21.87 13.85
C LEU A 156 43.81 -21.35 12.99
N ALA A 157 44.03 -20.31 12.18
CA ALA A 157 43.04 -19.82 11.24
C ALA A 157 42.71 -20.86 10.14
N ALA A 158 43.69 -21.64 9.66
CA ALA A 158 43.47 -22.75 8.73
C ALA A 158 42.59 -23.85 9.36
N VAL A 159 42.82 -24.19 10.63
CA VAL A 159 41.98 -25.13 11.38
C VAL A 159 40.55 -24.59 11.53
N GLY A 160 40.41 -23.30 11.89
CA GLY A 160 39.10 -22.62 11.96
C GLY A 160 38.36 -22.61 10.61
N LEU A 161 39.10 -22.42 9.51
CA LEU A 161 38.52 -22.48 8.15
C LEU A 161 38.05 -23.90 7.77
N LEU A 162 38.74 -24.95 8.26
CA LEU A 162 38.33 -26.35 8.05
C LEU A 162 37.06 -26.70 8.87
N LEU A 163 36.95 -26.19 10.10
CA LEU A 163 35.78 -26.42 10.97
C LEU A 163 34.58 -25.54 10.63
N GLY A 164 34.83 -24.38 10.01
CA GLY A 164 33.80 -23.43 9.61
C GLY A 164 32.66 -24.02 8.79
N PRO A 165 32.91 -24.83 7.75
CA PRO A 165 31.88 -25.52 6.97
C PRO A 165 30.97 -26.44 7.78
N VAL A 166 31.48 -27.06 8.85
CA VAL A 166 30.67 -27.92 9.74
C VAL A 166 29.66 -27.09 10.50
N VAL A 167 30.11 -26.00 11.12
CA VAL A 167 29.22 -25.05 11.81
C VAL A 167 28.21 -24.41 10.83
N ALA A 168 28.69 -24.01 9.65
CA ALA A 168 27.82 -23.47 8.59
C ALA A 168 26.76 -24.48 8.13
N GLY A 169 27.14 -25.76 8.02
CA GLY A 169 26.22 -26.85 7.69
C GLY A 169 25.09 -26.99 8.70
N VAL A 170 25.40 -26.92 10.00
CA VAL A 170 24.41 -26.94 11.08
C VAL A 170 23.46 -25.70 10.97
N VAL A 171 24.01 -24.51 10.76
CA VAL A 171 23.23 -23.26 10.60
C VAL A 171 22.30 -23.36 9.38
N VAL A 172 22.78 -23.82 8.24
CA VAL A 172 21.98 -23.96 7.02
C VAL A 172 20.90 -25.02 7.19
N TRP A 173 21.23 -26.15 7.81
CA TRP A 173 20.27 -27.23 8.05
C TRP A 173 19.13 -26.78 8.99
N THR A 174 19.47 -26.22 10.15
CA THR A 174 18.49 -25.68 11.10
C THR A 174 17.64 -24.56 10.47
N GLY A 175 18.27 -23.64 9.74
CA GLY A 175 17.59 -22.54 9.04
C GLY A 175 16.59 -23.03 7.98
N ARG A 176 16.91 -24.07 7.22
CA ARG A 176 15.98 -24.68 6.24
C ARG A 176 14.78 -25.31 6.94
N ARG A 177 14.99 -26.02 8.06
CA ARG A 177 13.89 -26.61 8.85
C ARG A 177 12.98 -25.55 9.44
N THR A 178 13.55 -24.53 10.05
CA THR A 178 12.79 -23.39 10.61
C THR A 178 11.97 -22.67 9.54
N ARG A 179 12.53 -22.41 8.34
CA ARG A 179 11.78 -21.77 7.23
C ARG A 179 10.59 -22.61 6.77
N ARG A 180 10.77 -23.93 6.59
CA ARG A 180 9.66 -24.82 6.20
C ARG A 180 8.56 -24.86 7.25
N ALA A 181 8.91 -24.86 8.54
CA ALA A 181 7.93 -24.82 9.62
C ALA A 181 7.22 -23.45 9.69
N ALA A 182 7.95 -22.37 9.43
CA ALA A 182 7.39 -21.02 9.38
C ALA A 182 6.38 -20.85 8.23
N SER A 183 6.67 -21.39 7.03
CA SER A 183 5.73 -21.35 5.90
C SER A 183 4.42 -22.05 6.24
N ARG A 184 4.47 -23.26 6.80
CA ARG A 184 3.27 -23.98 7.22
C ARG A 184 2.47 -23.25 8.28
N HIS A 185 3.15 -22.65 9.27
CA HIS A 185 2.48 -21.84 10.29
C HIS A 185 1.74 -20.64 9.66
N LEU A 186 2.32 -19.94 8.68
CA LEU A 186 1.67 -18.84 7.98
C LEU A 186 0.47 -19.31 7.14
N GLU A 187 0.55 -20.49 6.52
CA GLU A 187 -0.56 -21.10 5.78
C GLU A 187 -1.77 -21.36 6.71
N HIS A 188 -1.53 -21.99 7.88
CA HIS A 188 -2.59 -22.23 8.86
C HIS A 188 -3.13 -20.93 9.46
N LEU A 189 -2.29 -19.93 9.74
CA LEU A 189 -2.73 -18.62 10.23
C LEU A 189 -3.63 -17.91 9.21
N ALA A 190 -3.28 -17.97 7.92
CA ALA A 190 -4.11 -17.42 6.85
C ALA A 190 -5.48 -18.12 6.76
N ALA A 191 -5.51 -19.44 6.95
CA ALA A 191 -6.76 -20.20 6.96
C ALA A 191 -7.66 -19.81 8.16
N VAL A 192 -7.08 -19.65 9.36
CA VAL A 192 -7.81 -19.16 10.55
C VAL A 192 -8.39 -17.78 10.30
N GLN A 193 -7.59 -16.86 9.74
CA GLN A 193 -8.04 -15.49 9.46
C GLN A 193 -9.16 -15.45 8.42
N ALA A 194 -9.03 -16.21 7.32
CA ALA A 194 -10.05 -16.27 6.28
C ALA A 194 -11.37 -16.85 6.81
N GLY A 195 -11.31 -17.96 7.58
CA GLY A 195 -12.49 -18.56 8.19
C GLY A 195 -13.18 -17.62 9.19
N ALA A 196 -12.41 -16.96 10.07
CA ALA A 196 -12.95 -15.99 11.02
C ALA A 196 -13.59 -14.79 10.31
N GLN A 197 -12.98 -14.28 9.23
CA GLN A 197 -13.54 -13.18 8.45
C GLN A 197 -14.88 -13.57 7.82
N ASP A 198 -14.97 -14.76 7.23
CA ASP A 198 -16.19 -15.26 6.59
C ASP A 198 -17.31 -15.46 7.61
N ASP A 199 -17.03 -16.12 8.74
CA ASP A 199 -17.99 -16.34 9.81
C ASP A 199 -18.47 -15.02 10.45
N LEU A 200 -17.60 -14.02 10.63
CA LEU A 200 -17.97 -12.69 11.14
C LEU A 200 -18.81 -11.87 10.16
N LEU A 201 -18.51 -11.92 8.87
CA LEU A 201 -19.35 -11.31 7.83
C LEU A 201 -20.72 -11.98 7.75
N GLY A 202 -20.77 -13.31 7.97
CA GLY A 202 -21.98 -14.09 8.04
C GLY A 202 -22.69 -14.11 9.41
N ALA A 203 -22.21 -13.37 10.42
CA ALA A 203 -22.65 -13.50 11.81
C ALA A 203 -24.18 -13.39 11.99
N ARG A 204 -24.83 -12.44 11.30
CA ARG A 204 -26.29 -12.30 11.33
C ARG A 204 -27.00 -13.57 10.84
N THR A 205 -26.48 -14.19 9.78
CA THR A 205 -27.02 -15.43 9.23
C THR A 205 -26.79 -16.60 10.19
N LEU A 206 -25.57 -16.74 10.72
CA LEU A 206 -25.25 -17.78 11.70
C LEU A 206 -26.19 -17.70 12.94
N GLN A 207 -26.39 -16.49 13.48
CA GLN A 207 -27.31 -16.25 14.59
C GLN A 207 -28.78 -16.55 14.23
N ALA A 208 -29.22 -16.15 13.04
CA ALA A 208 -30.60 -16.38 12.58
C ALA A 208 -30.94 -17.87 12.44
N TYR A 209 -29.95 -18.71 12.17
CA TYR A 209 -30.12 -20.16 12.00
C TYR A 209 -29.60 -20.98 13.18
N GLY A 210 -29.11 -20.36 14.26
CA GLY A 210 -28.57 -21.05 15.45
C GLY A 210 -27.34 -21.89 15.13
N ALA A 211 -26.51 -21.46 14.13
CA ALA A 211 -25.36 -22.20 13.62
C ALA A 211 -24.00 -21.79 14.26
N GLU A 212 -24.04 -20.99 15.34
CA GLU A 212 -22.83 -20.44 15.98
C GLU A 212 -21.91 -21.53 16.53
N GLU A 213 -22.48 -22.63 17.07
CA GLU A 213 -21.68 -23.71 17.63
C GLU A 213 -20.85 -24.42 16.56
N GLY A 214 -21.42 -24.62 15.38
CA GLY A 214 -20.70 -25.15 14.22
C GLY A 214 -19.55 -24.24 13.75
N ALA A 215 -19.77 -22.92 13.77
CA ALA A 215 -18.75 -21.94 13.44
C ALA A 215 -17.61 -21.95 14.49
N ARG A 216 -17.95 -22.00 15.80
CA ARG A 216 -16.96 -22.10 16.89
C ARG A 216 -16.13 -23.38 16.78
N ALA A 217 -16.76 -24.53 16.47
CA ALA A 217 -16.05 -25.79 16.33
C ALA A 217 -15.03 -25.74 15.16
N ARG A 218 -15.44 -25.24 13.99
CA ARG A 218 -14.52 -25.06 12.86
C ARG A 218 -13.35 -24.13 13.18
N HIS A 219 -13.63 -23.01 13.84
CA HIS A 219 -12.59 -22.04 14.25
C HIS A 219 -11.62 -22.69 15.24
N ALA A 220 -12.11 -23.42 16.26
CA ALA A 220 -11.28 -24.11 17.23
C ALA A 220 -10.39 -25.20 16.60
N GLU A 221 -10.89 -25.94 15.63
CA GLU A 221 -10.10 -26.93 14.86
C GLU A 221 -8.97 -26.26 14.06
N ALA A 222 -9.30 -25.19 13.34
CA ALA A 222 -8.32 -24.43 12.57
C ALA A 222 -7.25 -23.79 13.47
N ASP A 223 -7.65 -23.26 14.64
CA ASP A 223 -6.73 -22.67 15.62
C ASP A 223 -5.83 -23.72 16.26
N ALA A 224 -6.35 -24.91 16.58
CA ALA A 224 -5.53 -26.03 17.06
C ALA A 224 -4.44 -26.45 16.04
N ALA A 225 -4.80 -26.53 14.76
CA ALA A 225 -3.83 -26.80 13.69
C ALA A 225 -2.76 -25.71 13.57
N GLN A 226 -3.15 -24.45 13.73
CA GLN A 226 -2.24 -23.29 13.75
C GLN A 226 -1.29 -23.37 14.96
N VAL A 227 -1.80 -23.70 16.16
CA VAL A 227 -0.98 -23.86 17.39
C VAL A 227 0.05 -24.98 17.21
N ASP A 228 -0.33 -26.13 16.66
CA ASP A 228 0.60 -27.23 16.38
C ASP A 228 1.71 -26.81 15.40
N ALA A 229 1.37 -26.08 14.35
CA ALA A 229 2.34 -25.56 13.40
C ALA A 229 3.27 -24.51 14.06
N ALA A 230 2.74 -23.65 14.93
CA ALA A 230 3.49 -22.66 15.70
C ALA A 230 4.49 -23.35 16.67
N LEU A 231 4.06 -24.38 17.38
CA LEU A 231 4.93 -25.15 18.29
C LEU A 231 6.05 -25.85 17.55
N ARG A 232 5.79 -26.47 16.39
CA ARG A 232 6.83 -27.07 15.53
C ARG A 232 7.83 -26.02 15.03
N ARG A 233 7.36 -24.85 14.60
CA ARG A 233 8.22 -23.72 14.24
C ARG A 233 9.11 -23.31 15.41
N THR A 234 8.52 -23.15 16.60
CA THR A 234 9.21 -22.74 17.83
C THR A 234 10.27 -23.79 18.22
N LEU A 235 9.96 -25.08 18.12
CA LEU A 235 10.90 -26.16 18.39
C LEU A 235 12.16 -26.06 17.49
N PHE A 236 12.01 -25.94 16.17
CA PHE A 236 13.15 -25.82 15.27
C PHE A 236 13.91 -24.50 15.47
N GLN A 237 13.21 -23.43 15.82
CA GLN A 237 13.83 -22.15 16.14
C GLN A 237 14.63 -22.23 17.45
N ALA A 238 14.12 -22.94 18.45
CA ALA A 238 14.77 -23.11 19.75
C ALA A 238 15.95 -24.11 19.71
N LEU A 239 15.86 -25.15 18.88
CA LEU A 239 16.97 -26.14 18.72
C LEU A 239 18.18 -25.60 17.94
N GLY A 240 17.97 -24.60 17.09
CA GLY A 240 19.02 -24.01 16.25
C GLY A 240 20.23 -23.50 17.06
N PRO A 241 20.02 -22.51 17.98
CA PRO A 241 21.11 -21.93 18.75
C PRO A 241 21.94 -22.95 19.55
N PRO A 242 21.37 -23.87 20.36
CA PRO A 242 22.13 -24.84 21.11
C PRO A 242 22.98 -25.76 20.23
N LEU A 243 22.46 -26.19 19.08
CA LEU A 243 23.24 -27.05 18.16
C LEU A 243 24.45 -26.28 17.58
N VAL A 244 24.27 -25.01 17.26
CA VAL A 244 25.37 -24.16 16.80
C VAL A 244 26.36 -23.91 17.94
N GLU A 245 25.90 -23.69 19.16
CA GLU A 245 26.76 -23.51 20.34
C GLU A 245 27.61 -24.73 20.64
N VAL A 246 27.06 -25.95 20.59
CA VAL A 246 27.81 -27.17 20.78
C VAL A 246 28.86 -27.34 19.68
N ALA A 247 28.50 -27.13 18.42
CA ALA A 247 29.45 -27.22 17.30
C ALA A 247 30.56 -26.15 17.43
N ALA A 248 30.24 -24.94 17.84
CA ALA A 248 31.19 -23.87 18.07
C ALA A 248 32.10 -24.15 19.29
N ALA A 249 31.56 -24.71 20.36
CA ALA A 249 32.34 -25.10 21.54
C ALA A 249 33.33 -26.22 21.20
N ALA A 250 32.93 -27.21 20.41
CA ALA A 250 33.85 -28.29 19.95
C ALA A 250 34.99 -27.73 19.07
N ALA A 251 34.65 -26.78 18.16
CA ALA A 251 35.65 -26.12 17.34
C ALA A 251 36.62 -25.27 18.19
N LEU A 252 36.09 -24.53 19.18
CA LEU A 252 36.88 -23.73 20.11
C LEU A 252 37.81 -24.60 20.95
N GLY A 253 37.33 -25.76 21.46
CA GLY A 253 38.12 -26.74 22.19
C GLY A 253 39.31 -27.26 21.38
N ALA A 254 39.08 -27.59 20.10
CA ALA A 254 40.16 -28.00 19.21
C ALA A 254 41.21 -26.90 19.01
N VAL A 255 40.77 -25.65 18.83
CA VAL A 255 41.65 -24.47 18.71
C VAL A 255 42.46 -24.23 20.00
N VAL A 256 41.86 -24.42 21.18
CA VAL A 256 42.55 -24.24 22.47
C VAL A 256 43.65 -25.31 22.62
N VAL A 257 43.35 -26.58 22.33
CA VAL A 257 44.33 -27.67 22.45
C VAL A 257 45.51 -27.48 21.48
N LEU A 258 45.21 -27.18 20.22
CA LEU A 258 46.24 -26.95 19.20
C LEU A 258 47.05 -25.69 19.48
N GLY A 259 46.38 -24.62 19.90
CA GLY A 259 47.00 -23.32 20.24
C GLY A 259 47.89 -23.43 21.46
N ALA A 260 47.48 -24.16 22.51
CA ALA A 260 48.32 -24.43 23.68
C ALA A 260 49.60 -25.19 23.31
N ALA A 261 49.52 -26.18 22.41
CA ALA A 261 50.68 -26.89 21.89
C ALA A 261 51.64 -25.95 21.10
N GLU A 262 51.12 -25.03 20.31
CA GLU A 262 51.94 -24.03 19.60
C GLU A 262 52.59 -23.01 20.55
N VAL A 263 51.91 -22.59 21.62
CA VAL A 263 52.49 -21.76 22.67
C VAL A 263 53.58 -22.50 23.41
N ALA A 264 53.38 -23.76 23.79
CA ALA A 264 54.36 -24.56 24.46
C ALA A 264 55.63 -24.81 23.60
N SER A 265 55.49 -24.88 22.27
CA SER A 265 56.62 -24.97 21.33
C SER A 265 57.32 -23.62 21.05
N GLY A 266 56.82 -22.50 21.57
CA GLY A 266 57.36 -21.16 21.33
C GLY A 266 57.02 -20.59 19.94
N SER A 267 56.19 -21.28 19.14
CA SER A 267 55.80 -20.82 17.79
C SER A 267 54.67 -19.76 17.79
N LEU A 268 53.96 -19.64 18.90
CA LEU A 268 52.86 -18.65 19.09
C LEU A 268 53.02 -17.97 20.47
N THR A 269 52.67 -16.67 20.56
CA THR A 269 52.60 -15.98 21.86
C THR A 269 51.26 -16.28 22.55
N SER A 270 51.23 -16.23 23.89
CA SER A 270 49.98 -16.33 24.67
C SER A 270 48.98 -15.23 24.29
N GLY A 271 49.45 -14.04 24.01
CA GLY A 271 48.62 -12.94 23.53
C GLY A 271 47.97 -13.21 22.17
N ALA A 272 48.70 -13.86 21.25
CA ALA A 272 48.16 -14.25 19.96
C ALA A 272 47.08 -15.31 20.09
N LEU A 273 47.24 -16.31 20.97
CA LEU A 273 46.24 -17.33 21.25
C LEU A 273 44.96 -16.71 21.83
N VAL A 274 45.08 -15.88 22.88
CA VAL A 274 43.93 -15.23 23.51
C VAL A 274 43.20 -14.33 22.49
N ALA A 275 43.96 -13.51 21.72
CA ALA A 275 43.35 -12.67 20.69
C ALA A 275 42.66 -13.49 19.59
N PHE A 276 43.21 -14.65 19.22
CA PHE A 276 42.55 -15.54 18.27
C PHE A 276 41.22 -16.08 18.81
N LEU A 277 41.17 -16.51 20.08
CA LEU A 277 39.94 -16.95 20.73
C LEU A 277 38.87 -15.84 20.77
N VAL A 278 39.28 -14.60 21.08
CA VAL A 278 38.40 -13.42 21.01
C VAL A 278 37.93 -13.16 19.57
N ALA A 279 38.79 -13.31 18.58
CA ALA A 279 38.42 -13.17 17.17
C ALA A 279 37.37 -14.20 16.74
N VAL A 280 37.52 -15.45 17.13
CA VAL A 280 36.53 -16.52 16.86
C VAL A 280 35.18 -16.19 17.50
N ALA A 281 35.18 -15.73 18.75
CA ALA A 281 33.95 -15.30 19.43
C ALA A 281 33.29 -14.12 18.71
N LEU A 282 34.06 -13.13 18.25
CA LEU A 282 33.56 -11.95 17.52
C LEU A 282 33.09 -12.28 16.10
N LEU A 283 33.56 -13.37 15.48
CA LEU A 283 33.12 -13.78 14.14
C LEU A 283 31.71 -14.40 14.13
N HIS A 284 31.26 -14.96 15.25
CA HIS A 284 29.92 -15.59 15.32
C HIS A 284 28.79 -14.62 14.95
N GLU A 285 28.84 -13.39 15.46
CA GLU A 285 27.79 -12.38 15.23
C GLU A 285 27.67 -11.94 13.77
N PRO A 286 28.76 -11.58 13.04
CA PRO A 286 28.67 -11.27 11.62
C PRO A 286 28.15 -12.42 10.76
N LEU A 287 28.60 -13.64 11.01
CA LEU A 287 28.15 -14.82 10.24
C LEU A 287 26.65 -15.09 10.41
N LYS A 288 26.15 -15.05 11.65
CA LYS A 288 24.71 -15.13 11.94
C LYS A 288 23.95 -13.98 11.29
N GLY A 289 24.51 -12.76 11.33
CA GLY A 289 23.90 -11.56 10.76
C GLY A 289 23.71 -11.62 9.25
N ILE A 290 24.59 -12.30 8.49
CA ILE A 290 24.44 -12.50 7.04
C ILE A 290 23.18 -13.35 6.75
N ALA A 291 23.00 -14.45 7.48
CA ALA A 291 21.84 -15.33 7.28
C ALA A 291 20.51 -14.61 7.62
N VAL A 292 20.49 -13.83 8.71
CA VAL A 292 19.32 -13.02 9.10
C VAL A 292 19.02 -11.95 8.04
N ALA A 293 20.04 -11.24 7.56
CA ALA A 293 19.87 -10.20 6.55
C ALA A 293 19.34 -10.76 5.22
N HIS A 294 19.78 -11.97 4.84
CA HIS A 294 19.22 -12.63 3.65
C HIS A 294 17.74 -12.97 3.83
N GLY A 295 17.34 -13.46 5.01
CA GLY A 295 15.92 -13.71 5.30
C GLY A 295 15.05 -12.45 5.23
N LEU A 296 15.53 -11.35 5.82
CA LEU A 296 14.86 -10.03 5.76
C LEU A 296 14.80 -9.48 4.33
N TRP A 297 15.81 -9.76 3.51
CA TRP A 297 15.81 -9.38 2.09
C TRP A 297 14.72 -10.12 1.30
N GLU A 298 14.57 -11.43 1.50
CA GLU A 298 13.53 -12.20 0.82
C GLU A 298 12.11 -11.80 1.27
N GLU A 299 11.93 -11.52 2.55
CA GLU A 299 10.68 -10.97 3.09
C GLU A 299 10.34 -9.61 2.44
N ALA A 300 11.32 -8.71 2.41
CA ALA A 300 11.16 -7.40 1.77
C ALA A 300 10.87 -7.52 0.27
N ARG A 301 11.52 -8.45 -0.41
CA ARG A 301 11.30 -8.73 -1.82
C ARG A 301 9.86 -9.15 -2.11
N ALA A 302 9.26 -9.98 -1.26
CA ALA A 302 7.86 -10.38 -1.40
C ALA A 302 6.89 -9.18 -1.30
N GLY A 303 7.07 -8.31 -0.28
CA GLY A 303 6.27 -7.09 -0.14
C GLY A 303 6.43 -6.12 -1.33
N LEU A 304 7.68 -5.90 -1.77
CA LEU A 304 7.95 -5.05 -2.94
C LEU A 304 7.38 -5.62 -4.24
N THR A 305 7.28 -6.95 -4.38
CA THR A 305 6.63 -7.58 -5.53
C THR A 305 5.15 -7.23 -5.56
N ARG A 306 4.42 -7.36 -4.45
CA ARG A 306 2.99 -6.98 -4.36
C ARG A 306 2.76 -5.50 -4.65
N VAL A 307 3.60 -4.61 -4.10
CA VAL A 307 3.55 -3.18 -4.45
C VAL A 307 3.80 -2.95 -5.93
N GLY A 308 4.72 -3.71 -6.54
CA GLY A 308 5.01 -3.66 -7.96
C GLY A 308 3.82 -4.08 -8.81
N GLU A 309 3.17 -5.16 -8.47
CA GLU A 309 1.96 -5.65 -9.15
C GLU A 309 0.84 -4.61 -9.13
N LEU A 310 0.63 -3.93 -7.98
CA LEU A 310 -0.33 -2.84 -7.88
C LEU A 310 0.04 -1.63 -8.74
N LEU A 311 1.32 -1.25 -8.78
CA LEU A 311 1.81 -0.15 -9.62
C LEU A 311 1.81 -0.48 -11.13
N ASP A 312 1.87 -1.75 -11.49
CA ASP A 312 1.81 -2.21 -12.89
C ASP A 312 0.36 -2.33 -13.41
N ARG A 313 -0.64 -2.39 -12.52
CA ARG A 313 -2.05 -2.34 -12.91
C ARG A 313 -2.35 -0.97 -13.55
N PRO A 314 -3.14 -0.90 -14.63
CA PRO A 314 -3.41 0.37 -15.31
C PRO A 314 -3.99 1.41 -14.36
N SER A 315 -3.46 2.62 -14.37
CA SER A 315 -4.07 3.77 -13.73
C SER A 315 -5.07 4.37 -14.71
N GLY A 316 -6.38 4.21 -14.45
CA GLY A 316 -7.47 4.88 -15.17
C GLY A 316 -7.27 5.10 -16.68
N VAL A 317 -8.01 6.04 -17.23
CA VAL A 317 -7.85 6.45 -18.62
C VAL A 317 -6.71 7.49 -18.70
N PRO A 318 -5.56 7.17 -19.32
CA PRO A 318 -4.48 8.14 -19.44
C PRO A 318 -4.86 9.24 -20.44
N ASP A 319 -4.30 10.42 -20.23
CA ASP A 319 -4.39 11.49 -21.23
C ASP A 319 -3.50 11.12 -22.42
N ALA A 320 -4.01 11.37 -23.64
CA ALA A 320 -3.23 11.18 -24.85
C ALA A 320 -2.03 12.14 -24.90
N ALA A 321 -0.95 11.74 -25.57
CA ALA A 321 0.18 12.64 -25.81
C ALA A 321 -0.30 13.84 -26.63
N GLY A 322 -0.23 15.04 -26.05
CA GLY A 322 -0.73 16.28 -26.67
C GLY A 322 -2.18 16.63 -26.35
N ALA A 323 -2.82 15.92 -25.40
CA ALA A 323 -4.14 16.30 -24.89
C ALA A 323 -4.13 17.74 -24.36
N ARG A 324 -5.13 18.53 -24.76
CA ARG A 324 -5.29 19.94 -24.42
C ARG A 324 -6.38 20.13 -23.36
N ALA A 325 -6.33 21.22 -22.62
CA ALA A 325 -7.41 21.58 -21.73
C ALA A 325 -8.68 21.92 -22.53
N LEU A 326 -9.84 21.56 -21.99
CA LEU A 326 -11.12 21.99 -22.52
C LEU A 326 -11.43 23.38 -21.96
N ASP A 327 -11.20 24.42 -22.76
CA ASP A 327 -11.41 25.81 -22.38
C ASP A 327 -12.84 26.28 -22.72
N ASP A 328 -13.50 25.61 -23.65
CA ASP A 328 -14.86 25.93 -24.08
C ASP A 328 -15.92 25.22 -23.22
N ARG A 329 -17.09 25.86 -23.10
CA ARG A 329 -18.25 25.21 -22.50
C ARG A 329 -18.67 23.98 -23.30
N VAL A 330 -19.00 22.89 -22.62
CA VAL A 330 -19.53 21.68 -23.28
C VAL A 330 -20.93 21.98 -23.83
N VAL A 331 -21.06 21.93 -25.13
CA VAL A 331 -22.32 22.15 -25.85
C VAL A 331 -22.84 20.90 -26.54
N ARG A 332 -22.01 19.84 -26.64
CA ARG A 332 -22.42 18.58 -27.26
C ARG A 332 -21.54 17.44 -26.82
N ILE A 333 -22.17 16.32 -26.46
CA ILE A 333 -21.48 15.04 -26.25
C ILE A 333 -22.12 14.01 -27.17
N GLU A 334 -21.32 13.24 -27.91
CA GLU A 334 -21.78 12.16 -28.78
C GLU A 334 -21.04 10.88 -28.47
N LEU A 335 -21.79 9.79 -28.32
CA LEU A 335 -21.29 8.43 -28.37
C LEU A 335 -21.62 7.87 -29.76
N ARG A 336 -20.65 7.29 -30.45
CA ARG A 336 -20.82 6.71 -31.78
C ARG A 336 -20.30 5.27 -31.76
N GLY A 337 -21.24 4.30 -31.81
CA GLY A 337 -20.96 2.88 -31.81
C GLY A 337 -20.16 2.40 -30.60
N VAL A 338 -20.39 2.98 -29.41
CA VAL A 338 -19.59 2.73 -28.22
C VAL A 338 -19.88 1.34 -27.65
N SER A 339 -18.82 0.53 -27.50
CA SER A 339 -18.88 -0.78 -26.83
C SER A 339 -17.88 -0.85 -25.70
N VAL A 340 -18.27 -1.52 -24.58
CA VAL A 340 -17.43 -1.72 -23.40
C VAL A 340 -17.61 -3.15 -22.90
N ASP A 341 -16.50 -3.88 -22.74
CA ASP A 341 -16.45 -5.21 -22.09
C ASP A 341 -15.80 -5.11 -20.70
N ARG A 342 -16.37 -5.76 -19.72
CA ARG A 342 -15.86 -5.85 -18.35
C ARG A 342 -15.32 -7.26 -18.02
N GLY A 343 -14.92 -8.03 -19.05
CA GLY A 343 -14.35 -9.37 -18.91
C GLY A 343 -15.37 -10.50 -18.70
N ARG A 344 -16.68 -10.19 -18.78
CA ARG A 344 -17.78 -11.16 -18.72
C ARG A 344 -18.74 -11.04 -19.92
N GLY A 345 -18.28 -10.39 -20.99
CA GLY A 345 -19.06 -10.03 -22.17
C GLY A 345 -19.37 -8.52 -22.23
N PRO A 346 -19.87 -8.06 -23.40
CA PRO A 346 -20.14 -6.65 -23.64
C PRO A 346 -21.24 -6.12 -22.70
N VAL A 347 -20.89 -5.12 -21.89
CA VAL A 347 -21.83 -4.39 -21.01
C VAL A 347 -22.51 -3.26 -21.79
N LEU A 348 -21.81 -2.65 -22.75
CA LEU A 348 -22.35 -1.74 -23.76
C LEU A 348 -21.99 -2.31 -25.13
N ASP A 349 -22.93 -2.31 -26.08
CA ASP A 349 -22.76 -2.87 -27.41
C ASP A 349 -23.31 -1.92 -28.49
N GLY A 350 -22.42 -1.22 -29.17
CA GLY A 350 -22.73 -0.34 -30.29
C GLY A 350 -23.63 0.84 -29.90
N VAL A 351 -23.42 1.46 -28.76
CA VAL A 351 -24.26 2.54 -28.23
C VAL A 351 -24.04 3.83 -29.00
N ASP A 352 -25.15 4.37 -29.56
CA ASP A 352 -25.23 5.71 -30.15
C ASP A 352 -26.08 6.63 -29.27
N LEU A 353 -25.54 7.79 -28.86
CA LEU A 353 -26.22 8.74 -27.99
C LEU A 353 -25.74 10.17 -28.30
N THR A 354 -26.66 11.11 -28.45
CA THR A 354 -26.34 12.53 -28.61
C THR A 354 -26.98 13.33 -27.48
N LEU A 355 -26.16 14.09 -26.79
CA LEU A 355 -26.53 14.96 -25.65
C LEU A 355 -26.30 16.42 -26.02
N ALA A 356 -27.28 17.28 -25.74
CA ALA A 356 -27.23 18.72 -26.00
C ALA A 356 -27.78 19.51 -24.78
N PRO A 357 -27.32 20.74 -24.56
CA PRO A 357 -27.79 21.59 -23.46
C PRO A 357 -29.29 21.86 -23.51
N GLY A 358 -29.86 22.06 -22.32
CA GLY A 358 -31.28 22.39 -22.14
C GLY A 358 -32.22 21.20 -22.31
N ARG A 359 -31.65 19.97 -22.38
CA ARG A 359 -32.46 18.75 -22.44
C ARG A 359 -32.10 17.80 -21.30
N ILE A 360 -33.13 17.22 -20.71
CA ILE A 360 -33.01 16.15 -19.73
C ILE A 360 -33.17 14.84 -20.48
N VAL A 361 -32.13 14.01 -20.45
CA VAL A 361 -32.11 12.67 -21.03
C VAL A 361 -32.18 11.66 -19.90
N THR A 362 -33.19 10.78 -19.92
CA THR A 362 -33.27 9.65 -18.99
C THR A 362 -32.92 8.35 -19.68
N VAL A 363 -32.04 7.56 -19.08
CA VAL A 363 -31.71 6.21 -19.49
C VAL A 363 -32.24 5.23 -18.45
N ARG A 364 -33.23 4.43 -18.84
CA ARG A 364 -33.80 3.37 -18.01
C ARG A 364 -33.29 1.99 -18.43
N GLY A 365 -33.47 1.00 -17.59
CA GLY A 365 -33.10 -0.38 -17.87
C GLY A 365 -33.02 -1.19 -16.60
N GLU A 366 -32.91 -2.50 -16.70
CA GLU A 366 -32.79 -3.42 -15.56
C GLU A 366 -31.49 -3.20 -14.78
N THR A 367 -31.44 -3.74 -13.54
CA THR A 367 -30.19 -3.76 -12.77
C THR A 367 -29.15 -4.60 -13.50
N GLY A 368 -27.94 -4.05 -13.68
CA GLY A 368 -26.88 -4.74 -14.44
C GLY A 368 -26.89 -4.47 -15.95
N ALA A 369 -27.88 -3.76 -16.51
CA ALA A 369 -27.94 -3.47 -17.96
C ALA A 369 -26.81 -2.58 -18.50
N GLY A 370 -25.91 -2.05 -17.63
CA GLY A 370 -24.78 -1.21 -18.06
C GLY A 370 -24.97 0.30 -17.87
N LYS A 371 -26.02 0.73 -17.16
CA LYS A 371 -26.35 2.16 -16.97
C LYS A 371 -25.23 2.97 -16.30
N THR A 372 -24.68 2.47 -15.19
CA THR A 372 -23.54 3.10 -14.50
C THR A 372 -22.29 3.12 -15.41
N THR A 373 -22.08 2.05 -16.21
CA THR A 373 -20.99 2.00 -17.18
C THR A 373 -21.14 3.08 -18.25
N LEU A 374 -22.36 3.40 -18.68
CA LEU A 374 -22.61 4.52 -19.58
C LEU A 374 -22.19 5.86 -18.96
N LEU A 375 -22.51 6.11 -17.69
CA LEU A 375 -22.04 7.29 -16.96
C LEU A 375 -20.52 7.31 -16.79
N ASP A 376 -19.91 6.13 -16.51
CA ASP A 376 -18.46 5.99 -16.40
C ASP A 376 -17.73 6.33 -17.71
N VAL A 377 -18.31 5.95 -18.86
CA VAL A 377 -17.79 6.32 -20.19
C VAL A 377 -17.93 7.83 -20.43
N LEU A 378 -19.10 8.42 -20.11
CA LEU A 378 -19.33 9.87 -20.24
C LEU A 378 -18.37 10.68 -19.37
N ALA A 379 -18.12 10.23 -18.12
CA ALA A 379 -17.17 10.86 -17.19
C ALA A 379 -15.71 10.45 -17.44
N ARG A 380 -15.45 9.67 -18.48
CA ARG A 380 -14.12 9.15 -18.84
C ARG A 380 -13.41 8.40 -17.69
N PHE A 381 -14.16 7.69 -16.85
CA PHE A 381 -13.59 6.69 -15.93
C PHE A 381 -13.17 5.43 -16.67
N VAL A 382 -13.84 5.14 -17.79
CA VAL A 382 -13.62 4.00 -18.65
C VAL A 382 -13.48 4.47 -20.10
N SER A 383 -12.49 3.93 -20.81
CA SER A 383 -12.40 4.07 -22.27
C SER A 383 -13.27 3.02 -22.95
N PRO A 384 -13.94 3.35 -24.05
CA PRO A 384 -14.62 2.34 -24.87
C PRO A 384 -13.60 1.42 -25.54
N ASP A 385 -13.96 0.12 -25.64
CA ASP A 385 -13.18 -0.89 -26.39
C ASP A 385 -13.38 -0.73 -27.91
N ALA A 386 -14.57 -0.25 -28.33
CA ALA A 386 -14.88 0.09 -29.69
C ALA A 386 -15.79 1.34 -29.75
N GLY A 387 -15.80 2.00 -30.91
CA GLY A 387 -16.51 3.26 -31.09
C GLY A 387 -15.73 4.47 -30.59
N ARG A 388 -16.42 5.61 -30.44
CA ARG A 388 -15.79 6.88 -30.03
C ARG A 388 -16.74 7.74 -29.21
N VAL A 389 -16.18 8.44 -28.23
CA VAL A 389 -16.85 9.54 -27.51
C VAL A 389 -16.33 10.85 -28.06
N LEU A 390 -17.23 11.74 -28.48
CA LEU A 390 -16.88 13.06 -28.98
C LEU A 390 -17.43 14.13 -28.00
N VAL A 391 -16.64 15.16 -27.74
CA VAL A 391 -17.02 16.33 -26.96
C VAL A 391 -16.78 17.56 -27.83
N ASN A 392 -17.85 18.34 -28.09
CA ASN A 392 -17.83 19.46 -29.02
C ASN A 392 -17.28 19.11 -30.42
N GLY A 393 -17.55 17.86 -30.87
CA GLY A 393 -17.12 17.35 -32.19
C GLY A 393 -15.70 16.81 -32.24
N ALA A 394 -14.87 16.99 -31.19
CA ALA A 394 -13.54 16.42 -31.10
C ALA A 394 -13.55 15.14 -30.23
N PRO A 395 -12.69 14.15 -30.52
CA PRO A 395 -12.54 12.95 -29.68
C PRO A 395 -12.24 13.29 -28.22
N ALA A 396 -12.86 12.57 -27.28
CA ALA A 396 -12.72 12.84 -25.85
C ALA A 396 -11.28 12.62 -25.33
N ASP A 397 -10.46 11.83 -26.01
CA ASP A 397 -9.05 11.59 -25.72
C ASP A 397 -8.12 12.73 -26.13
N GLU A 398 -8.56 13.64 -26.98
CA GLU A 398 -7.84 14.89 -27.29
C GLU A 398 -7.90 15.91 -26.14
N TRP A 399 -8.80 15.74 -25.18
CA TRP A 399 -8.92 16.60 -24.01
C TRP A 399 -8.28 15.97 -22.78
N THR A 400 -7.70 16.78 -21.89
CA THR A 400 -7.23 16.26 -20.62
C THR A 400 -8.41 15.78 -19.77
N THR A 401 -8.24 14.62 -19.12
CA THR A 401 -9.27 14.04 -18.24
C THR A 401 -9.69 15.01 -17.13
N GLY A 402 -8.73 15.78 -16.60
CA GLY A 402 -8.99 16.81 -15.59
C GLY A 402 -9.94 17.89 -16.08
N SER A 403 -9.73 18.46 -17.28
CA SER A 403 -10.59 19.51 -17.84
C SER A 403 -11.98 19.00 -18.22
N LEU A 404 -12.07 17.79 -18.77
CA LEU A 404 -13.36 17.15 -19.04
C LEU A 404 -14.18 16.95 -17.77
N ARG A 405 -13.57 16.39 -16.72
CA ARG A 405 -14.25 16.18 -15.43
C ARG A 405 -14.53 17.49 -14.70
N ALA A 406 -13.75 18.55 -14.95
CA ALA A 406 -14.07 19.88 -14.45
C ALA A 406 -15.39 20.42 -15.03
N ALA A 407 -15.71 20.08 -16.27
CA ALA A 407 -16.97 20.43 -16.92
C ALA A 407 -18.15 19.53 -16.55
N MET A 408 -17.97 18.54 -15.67
CA MET A 408 -18.99 17.57 -15.30
C MET A 408 -19.22 17.55 -13.78
N ALA A 409 -20.45 17.30 -13.36
CA ALA A 409 -20.79 17.00 -11.99
C ALA A 409 -21.53 15.66 -11.96
N LEU A 410 -21.06 14.74 -11.13
CA LEU A 410 -21.62 13.40 -10.96
C LEU A 410 -22.23 13.25 -9.56
N VAL A 411 -23.45 12.75 -9.51
CA VAL A 411 -24.12 12.30 -8.29
C VAL A 411 -24.29 10.80 -8.38
N ASP A 412 -23.52 10.08 -7.56
CA ASP A 412 -23.54 8.62 -7.49
C ASP A 412 -24.80 8.10 -6.81
N GLN A 413 -25.15 6.82 -7.05
CA GLN A 413 -26.23 6.10 -6.38
C GLN A 413 -26.07 6.08 -4.85
N ALA A 414 -24.84 5.88 -4.35
CA ALA A 414 -24.47 5.94 -2.93
C ALA A 414 -23.39 7.01 -2.71
N PRO A 415 -23.75 8.30 -2.61
CA PRO A 415 -22.77 9.36 -2.57
C PRO A 415 -21.92 9.32 -1.31
N TRP A 416 -20.59 9.40 -1.51
CA TRP A 416 -19.65 9.59 -0.42
C TRP A 416 -19.54 11.08 -0.06
N LEU A 417 -19.68 11.41 1.22
CA LEU A 417 -19.65 12.80 1.70
C LEU A 417 -18.30 13.22 2.29
N GLY A 418 -17.42 12.26 2.58
CA GLY A 418 -16.15 12.53 3.26
C GLY A 418 -16.31 12.66 4.78
N ARG A 419 -15.22 13.10 5.42
CA ARG A 419 -15.18 13.47 6.84
C ARG A 419 -15.18 14.99 6.93
N GLY A 420 -15.96 15.57 7.82
CA GLY A 420 -15.97 17.00 8.04
C GLY A 420 -17.37 17.54 8.29
N THR A 421 -17.63 18.73 7.82
CA THR A 421 -18.93 19.41 7.93
C THR A 421 -19.77 19.23 6.66
N VAL A 422 -21.05 19.57 6.73
CA VAL A 422 -21.93 19.63 5.53
C VAL A 422 -21.33 20.59 4.49
N ALA A 423 -20.81 21.73 4.95
CA ALA A 423 -20.16 22.71 4.07
C ALA A 423 -18.92 22.14 3.37
N ASP A 424 -18.08 21.37 4.08
CA ASP A 424 -16.92 20.70 3.48
C ASP A 424 -17.35 19.70 2.40
N ALA A 425 -18.42 18.94 2.67
CA ALA A 425 -18.97 17.99 1.72
C ALA A 425 -19.48 18.65 0.44
N VAL A 426 -20.08 19.84 0.53
CA VAL A 426 -20.55 20.63 -0.62
C VAL A 426 -19.37 21.31 -1.34
N ARG A 427 -18.41 21.90 -0.59
CA ARG A 427 -17.22 22.56 -1.14
C ARG A 427 -16.30 21.62 -1.92
N LEU A 428 -16.43 20.32 -1.78
CA LEU A 428 -15.72 19.39 -2.67
C LEU A 428 -16.04 19.66 -4.15
N GLY A 429 -17.22 20.21 -4.47
CA GLY A 429 -17.59 20.63 -5.82
C GLY A 429 -16.88 21.91 -6.28
N ARG A 430 -16.70 22.88 -5.37
CA ARG A 430 -16.01 24.17 -5.58
C ARG A 430 -15.38 24.61 -4.25
N PRO A 431 -14.05 24.37 -4.06
CA PRO A 431 -13.37 24.61 -2.78
C PRO A 431 -13.46 26.05 -2.26
N GLU A 432 -13.50 27.03 -3.18
CA GLU A 432 -13.58 28.46 -2.90
C GLU A 432 -15.02 28.98 -2.67
N ALA A 433 -16.03 28.11 -2.68
CA ALA A 433 -17.41 28.52 -2.47
C ALA A 433 -17.62 29.15 -1.08
N SER A 434 -18.27 30.32 -1.04
CA SER A 434 -18.64 30.97 0.21
C SER A 434 -19.73 30.20 0.97
N ASP A 435 -19.94 30.53 2.24
CA ASP A 435 -21.04 29.95 3.02
C ASP A 435 -22.40 30.30 2.41
N ALA A 436 -22.52 31.47 1.77
CA ALA A 436 -23.71 31.85 1.04
C ALA A 436 -23.96 30.98 -0.19
N ASP A 437 -22.92 30.68 -0.97
CA ASP A 437 -23.00 29.76 -2.13
C ASP A 437 -23.39 28.35 -1.68
N VAL A 438 -22.80 27.87 -0.59
CA VAL A 438 -23.10 26.55 -0.01
C VAL A 438 -24.56 26.50 0.45
N SER A 439 -25.02 27.51 1.18
CA SER A 439 -26.42 27.60 1.66
C SER A 439 -27.41 27.67 0.51
N ALA A 440 -27.11 28.47 -0.52
CA ALA A 440 -27.93 28.55 -1.72
C ALA A 440 -28.02 27.22 -2.47
N ALA A 441 -26.90 26.53 -2.62
CA ALA A 441 -26.84 25.19 -3.26
C ALA A 441 -27.63 24.15 -2.45
N LEU A 442 -27.50 24.15 -1.11
CA LEU A 442 -28.28 23.28 -0.23
C LEU A 442 -29.78 23.56 -0.31
N ALA A 443 -30.16 24.82 -0.27
CA ALA A 443 -31.58 25.23 -0.44
C ALA A 443 -32.14 24.78 -1.80
N ALA A 444 -31.38 24.99 -2.89
CA ALA A 444 -31.72 24.52 -4.22
C ALA A 444 -31.82 22.98 -4.31
N ALA A 445 -31.04 22.27 -3.53
CA ALA A 445 -31.11 20.82 -3.42
C ALA A 445 -32.20 20.29 -2.47
N GLY A 446 -33.05 21.18 -1.93
CA GLY A 446 -34.16 20.85 -1.02
C GLY A 446 -33.70 20.61 0.44
N LEU A 447 -32.59 21.23 0.85
CA LEU A 447 -32.09 21.26 2.23
C LEU A 447 -31.93 22.71 2.69
N PRO A 448 -33.03 23.45 2.89
CA PRO A 448 -32.95 24.81 3.40
C PRO A 448 -32.44 24.85 4.86
N SER A 449 -31.85 25.96 5.27
CA SER A 449 -31.21 26.12 6.58
C SER A 449 -32.16 26.10 7.77
N ASP A 450 -33.43 26.33 7.55
CA ASP A 450 -34.50 26.49 8.55
C ASP A 450 -35.31 25.20 8.80
N VAL A 451 -35.07 24.13 8.03
CA VAL A 451 -35.86 22.90 8.12
C VAL A 451 -34.96 21.64 7.99
N GLY A 452 -35.29 20.58 8.74
CA GLY A 452 -34.73 19.26 8.57
C GLY A 452 -33.31 19.13 9.12
N LEU A 453 -32.39 18.47 8.35
CA LEU A 453 -31.05 18.10 8.80
C LEU A 453 -30.25 19.27 9.38
N LEU A 454 -30.28 20.44 8.72
CA LEU A 454 -29.45 21.59 9.12
C LEU A 454 -29.90 22.22 10.43
N THR A 455 -31.16 22.08 10.82
CA THR A 455 -31.65 22.51 12.13
C THR A 455 -31.32 21.51 13.24
N GLN A 456 -31.16 20.24 12.92
CA GLN A 456 -30.82 19.18 13.87
C GLN A 456 -29.32 19.09 14.14
N LEU A 457 -28.49 19.54 13.19
CA LEU A 457 -27.04 19.54 13.35
C LEU A 457 -26.57 20.79 14.12
N PRO A 458 -25.84 20.62 15.24
CA PRO A 458 -25.22 21.75 15.93
C PRO A 458 -24.28 22.50 14.97
N GLY A 459 -24.57 23.78 14.70
CA GLY A 459 -23.80 24.61 13.78
C GLY A 459 -24.30 24.63 12.33
N GLY A 460 -25.49 24.06 12.01
CA GLY A 460 -26.09 24.11 10.69
C GLY A 460 -25.20 23.56 9.59
N ILE A 461 -24.81 24.36 8.60
CA ILE A 461 -23.90 23.95 7.51
C ILE A 461 -22.50 23.58 8.00
N HIS A 462 -22.07 24.08 9.17
CA HIS A 462 -20.82 23.72 9.83
C HIS A 462 -20.98 22.54 10.79
N GLY A 463 -22.19 21.98 10.90
CA GLY A 463 -22.46 20.76 11.63
C GLY A 463 -21.66 19.58 11.07
N ARG A 464 -21.06 18.78 11.97
CA ARG A 464 -20.23 17.62 11.56
C ARG A 464 -21.13 16.48 11.14
N ILE A 465 -20.73 15.84 10.05
CA ILE A 465 -21.29 14.56 9.58
C ILE A 465 -20.30 13.46 9.90
N GLY A 466 -20.80 12.34 10.42
CA GLY A 466 -20.00 11.19 10.78
C GLY A 466 -19.24 10.57 9.60
N ASP A 467 -18.39 9.62 9.88
CA ASP A 467 -17.51 8.97 8.89
C ASP A 467 -18.31 8.48 7.67
N GLY A 468 -17.99 9.03 6.50
CA GLY A 468 -18.67 8.73 5.24
C GLY A 468 -20.14 9.19 5.18
N GLY A 469 -20.61 10.00 6.13
CA GLY A 469 -22.01 10.44 6.24
C GLY A 469 -22.92 9.44 6.96
N GLY A 470 -22.36 8.62 7.88
CA GLY A 470 -23.11 7.57 8.60
C GLY A 470 -24.32 8.09 9.39
N ASP A 471 -24.23 9.32 9.89
CA ASP A 471 -25.29 9.97 10.70
C ASP A 471 -26.36 10.68 9.86
N VAL A 472 -26.26 10.61 8.53
CA VAL A 472 -27.14 11.31 7.59
C VAL A 472 -28.01 10.29 6.87
N SER A 473 -29.33 10.55 6.77
CA SER A 473 -30.24 9.67 6.03
C SER A 473 -29.85 9.56 4.55
N GLY A 474 -30.22 8.46 3.91
CA GLY A 474 -29.91 8.23 2.49
C GLY A 474 -30.45 9.36 1.57
N GLY A 475 -31.62 9.92 1.90
CA GLY A 475 -32.20 11.04 1.16
C GLY A 475 -31.44 12.35 1.34
N GLU A 476 -31.03 12.67 2.57
CA GLU A 476 -30.22 13.85 2.87
C GLU A 476 -28.83 13.75 2.24
N ARG A 477 -28.21 12.56 2.29
CA ARG A 477 -26.92 12.30 1.64
C ARG A 477 -26.96 12.61 0.14
N ARG A 478 -28.02 12.19 -0.57
CA ARG A 478 -28.20 12.50 -2.00
C ARG A 478 -28.42 13.99 -2.25
N ARG A 479 -29.20 14.67 -1.39
CA ARG A 479 -29.43 16.11 -1.50
C ARG A 479 -28.14 16.92 -1.25
N ILE A 480 -27.30 16.51 -0.30
CA ILE A 480 -25.96 17.11 -0.11
C ILE A 480 -25.10 16.88 -1.35
N ALA A 481 -25.13 15.69 -1.93
CA ALA A 481 -24.40 15.40 -3.17
C ALA A 481 -24.93 16.19 -4.37
N LEU A 482 -26.25 16.43 -4.45
CA LEU A 482 -26.83 17.32 -5.44
C LEU A 482 -26.37 18.78 -5.21
N ALA A 483 -26.39 19.27 -3.96
CA ALA A 483 -25.86 20.59 -3.62
C ALA A 483 -24.37 20.74 -4.03
N ARG A 484 -23.56 19.71 -3.81
CA ARG A 484 -22.17 19.63 -4.31
C ARG A 484 -22.10 19.78 -5.83
N ALA A 485 -22.98 19.10 -6.56
CA ALA A 485 -23.04 19.20 -8.01
C ALA A 485 -23.52 20.59 -8.48
N LEU A 486 -24.47 21.20 -7.78
CA LEU A 486 -25.00 22.54 -8.09
C LEU A 486 -23.98 23.63 -7.81
N VAL A 487 -23.28 23.61 -6.67
CA VAL A 487 -22.26 24.61 -6.32
C VAL A 487 -21.10 24.62 -7.31
N ARG A 488 -20.81 23.47 -7.95
CA ARG A 488 -19.79 23.34 -9.01
C ARG A 488 -20.15 24.14 -10.26
N ASP A 489 -21.43 24.33 -10.54
CA ASP A 489 -21.98 24.99 -11.74
C ASP A 489 -21.49 24.39 -13.07
N ALA A 490 -21.34 23.08 -13.10
CA ALA A 490 -20.86 22.36 -14.28
C ALA A 490 -21.91 22.35 -15.41
N PRO A 491 -21.47 22.48 -16.70
CA PRO A 491 -22.35 22.40 -17.86
C PRO A 491 -22.96 21.00 -18.08
N VAL A 492 -22.39 19.96 -17.51
CA VAL A 492 -22.90 18.58 -17.62
C VAL A 492 -23.21 18.03 -16.22
N LEU A 493 -24.44 17.55 -16.04
CA LEU A 493 -24.91 16.92 -14.80
C LEU A 493 -25.27 15.46 -15.06
N LEU A 494 -24.55 14.55 -14.41
CA LEU A 494 -24.74 13.10 -14.48
C LEU A 494 -25.33 12.62 -13.16
N LEU A 495 -26.48 11.95 -13.20
CA LEU A 495 -27.22 11.51 -12.01
C LEU A 495 -27.45 10.00 -12.08
N ASP A 496 -26.85 9.22 -11.16
CA ASP A 496 -27.01 7.77 -11.07
C ASP A 496 -28.04 7.42 -9.98
N GLU A 497 -29.22 6.96 -10.38
CA GLU A 497 -30.35 6.60 -9.52
C GLU A 497 -30.65 7.62 -8.41
N PRO A 498 -30.76 8.91 -8.72
CA PRO A 498 -30.76 9.98 -7.71
C PRO A 498 -31.99 9.93 -6.79
N THR A 499 -33.08 9.30 -7.21
CA THR A 499 -34.34 9.22 -6.45
C THR A 499 -34.57 7.87 -5.77
N SER A 500 -33.64 6.92 -5.90
CA SER A 500 -33.77 5.61 -5.28
C SER A 500 -33.92 5.73 -3.75
N GLY A 501 -34.96 5.08 -3.17
CA GLY A 501 -35.24 5.13 -1.73
C GLY A 501 -35.84 6.44 -1.21
N LEU A 502 -36.20 7.39 -2.06
CA LEU A 502 -36.99 8.58 -1.68
C LEU A 502 -38.48 8.23 -1.68
N ASP A 503 -39.23 8.89 -0.80
CA ASP A 503 -40.70 8.93 -0.86
C ASP A 503 -41.16 9.80 -2.04
N ALA A 504 -42.40 9.62 -2.50
CA ALA A 504 -42.95 10.29 -3.68
C ALA A 504 -42.90 11.81 -3.62
N ALA A 505 -43.13 12.41 -2.44
CA ALA A 505 -43.14 13.87 -2.27
C ALA A 505 -41.72 14.44 -2.34
N THR A 506 -40.72 13.72 -1.78
CA THR A 506 -39.31 14.09 -1.85
C THR A 506 -38.76 13.89 -3.25
N GLU A 507 -39.15 12.80 -3.93
CA GLU A 507 -38.80 12.53 -5.33
C GLU A 507 -39.28 13.62 -6.25
N ALA A 508 -40.58 14.04 -6.15
CA ALA A 508 -41.13 15.10 -6.96
C ALA A 508 -40.35 16.42 -6.79
N ARG A 509 -40.08 16.82 -5.55
CA ARG A 509 -39.29 18.05 -5.27
C ARG A 509 -37.87 17.98 -5.81
N PHE A 510 -37.22 16.82 -5.72
CA PHE A 510 -35.90 16.59 -6.29
C PHE A 510 -35.93 16.76 -7.82
N LEU A 511 -36.88 16.14 -8.50
CA LEU A 511 -37.03 16.23 -9.94
C LEU A 511 -37.41 17.64 -10.42
N GLU A 512 -38.24 18.38 -9.67
CA GLU A 512 -38.50 19.79 -9.92
C GLU A 512 -37.21 20.63 -9.84
N THR A 513 -36.38 20.38 -8.84
CA THR A 513 -35.05 21.02 -8.71
C THR A 513 -34.18 20.74 -9.93
N VAL A 514 -34.08 19.46 -10.33
CA VAL A 514 -33.29 19.07 -11.52
C VAL A 514 -33.82 19.79 -12.76
N ARG A 515 -35.13 19.88 -12.94
CA ARG A 515 -35.74 20.58 -14.07
C ARG A 515 -35.46 22.09 -14.04
N ALA A 516 -35.51 22.72 -12.86
CA ALA A 516 -35.21 24.14 -12.69
C ALA A 516 -33.75 24.48 -13.04
N VAL A 517 -32.79 23.59 -12.81
CA VAL A 517 -31.38 23.82 -13.10
C VAL A 517 -30.93 23.30 -14.47
N SER A 518 -31.79 22.62 -15.24
CA SER A 518 -31.47 22.05 -16.54
C SER A 518 -31.26 23.09 -17.68
N PRO A 519 -31.83 24.32 -17.67
CA PRO A 519 -31.61 25.26 -18.75
C PRO A 519 -30.13 25.54 -18.97
N GLY A 520 -29.69 25.35 -20.22
CA GLY A 520 -28.29 25.56 -20.61
C GLY A 520 -27.29 24.48 -20.13
N ARG A 521 -27.77 23.43 -19.47
CA ARG A 521 -26.96 22.26 -19.07
C ARG A 521 -27.35 20.99 -19.85
N ILE A 522 -26.43 20.08 -19.99
CA ILE A 522 -26.69 18.68 -20.38
C ILE A 522 -27.01 17.91 -19.10
N VAL A 523 -28.20 17.33 -19.01
CA VAL A 523 -28.60 16.53 -17.85
C VAL A 523 -28.89 15.09 -18.29
N VAL A 524 -28.18 14.14 -17.67
CA VAL A 524 -28.38 12.70 -17.88
C VAL A 524 -28.79 12.06 -16.57
N ILE A 525 -29.95 11.42 -16.56
CA ILE A 525 -30.48 10.69 -15.41
C ILE A 525 -30.49 9.21 -15.77
N VAL A 526 -29.84 8.41 -14.97
CA VAL A 526 -29.98 6.94 -15.00
C VAL A 526 -30.95 6.56 -13.90
N ALA A 527 -32.02 5.86 -14.24
CA ALA A 527 -33.07 5.52 -13.27
C ALA A 527 -33.83 4.24 -13.63
N HIS A 528 -34.46 3.65 -12.61
CA HIS A 528 -35.43 2.56 -12.75
C HIS A 528 -36.87 3.05 -12.63
N ARG A 529 -37.09 4.24 -12.02
CA ARG A 529 -38.42 4.77 -11.72
C ARG A 529 -39.01 5.55 -12.88
N GLU A 530 -40.31 5.41 -13.11
CA GLU A 530 -41.04 6.13 -14.17
C GLU A 530 -41.05 7.64 -13.97
N ALA A 531 -41.11 8.12 -12.71
CA ALA A 531 -41.08 9.53 -12.39
C ALA A 531 -39.91 10.31 -13.00
N CYS A 532 -38.72 9.67 -13.10
CA CYS A 532 -37.56 10.26 -13.78
C CYS A 532 -37.77 10.36 -15.30
N SER A 533 -38.58 9.47 -15.89
CA SER A 533 -38.94 9.53 -17.30
C SER A 533 -39.95 10.62 -17.59
N ASP A 534 -40.82 11.00 -16.63
CA ASP A 534 -41.83 12.02 -16.81
C ASP A 534 -41.25 13.41 -16.96
N VAL A 535 -40.15 13.71 -16.26
CA VAL A 535 -39.44 14.99 -16.36
C VAL A 535 -38.48 15.07 -17.53
N ALA A 536 -38.19 13.96 -18.22
CA ALA A 536 -37.22 13.89 -19.29
C ALA A 536 -37.82 14.37 -20.63
N ASP A 537 -36.99 15.06 -21.41
CA ASP A 537 -37.31 15.41 -22.80
C ASP A 537 -37.09 14.22 -23.75
N VAL A 538 -36.11 13.38 -23.44
CA VAL A 538 -35.79 12.17 -24.21
C VAL A 538 -35.61 11.00 -23.24
N VAL A 539 -36.22 9.87 -23.56
CA VAL A 539 -36.11 8.63 -22.78
C VAL A 539 -35.54 7.53 -23.64
N TYR A 540 -34.43 6.98 -23.19
CA TYR A 540 -33.82 5.77 -23.73
C TYR A 540 -34.06 4.60 -22.80
N GLU A 541 -34.07 3.41 -23.38
CA GLU A 541 -34.04 2.14 -22.65
C GLU A 541 -32.77 1.37 -23.02
N LEU A 542 -32.01 0.96 -22.01
CA LEU A 542 -30.81 0.15 -22.17
C LEU A 542 -31.17 -1.31 -21.92
N VAL A 543 -31.15 -2.11 -22.99
CA VAL A 543 -31.47 -3.53 -22.97
C VAL A 543 -30.31 -4.30 -23.61
N GLU A 544 -29.75 -5.27 -22.90
CA GLU A 544 -28.64 -6.10 -23.36
C GLU A 544 -27.46 -5.25 -23.94
N GLY A 545 -27.12 -4.16 -23.26
CA GLY A 545 -26.04 -3.27 -23.67
C GLY A 545 -26.36 -2.30 -24.81
N ARG A 546 -27.57 -2.34 -25.38
CA ARG A 546 -27.98 -1.50 -26.51
C ARG A 546 -29.01 -0.44 -26.11
N LEU A 547 -28.87 0.78 -26.61
CA LEU A 547 -29.81 1.87 -26.38
C LEU A 547 -30.93 1.85 -27.41
N ARG A 548 -32.19 1.92 -26.91
CA ARG A 548 -33.38 2.10 -27.74
C ARG A 548 -34.10 3.38 -27.34
N VAL A 549 -34.55 4.16 -28.30
CA VAL A 549 -35.37 5.36 -28.04
C VAL A 549 -36.78 4.94 -27.67
N VAL A 550 -37.25 5.35 -26.49
CA VAL A 550 -38.62 5.13 -26.02
C VAL A 550 -39.49 6.37 -26.23
N ARG A 551 -38.92 7.55 -25.97
CA ARG A 551 -39.59 8.83 -26.17
C ARG A 551 -38.59 9.87 -26.64
N ALA A 552 -38.93 10.60 -27.72
CA ALA A 552 -38.18 11.77 -28.19
C ALA A 552 -39.10 12.82 -28.77
N PRO A 553 -38.80 14.12 -28.71
CA PRO A 553 -39.58 15.17 -29.34
C PRO A 553 -39.69 14.91 -30.85
N GLY A 554 -40.92 14.77 -31.36
CA GLY A 554 -41.19 14.55 -32.80
C GLY A 554 -41.14 13.09 -33.27
N VAL A 555 -40.86 12.11 -32.41
CA VAL A 555 -40.93 10.66 -32.72
C VAL A 555 -42.13 10.07 -32.00
N ARG A 556 -43.18 9.68 -32.76
CA ARG A 556 -44.22 8.76 -32.25
C ARG A 556 -43.66 7.37 -32.24
N CYS A 557 -43.44 6.80 -31.06
CA CYS A 557 -43.11 5.39 -30.96
C CYS A 557 -44.34 4.57 -31.40
N ALA A 558 -44.11 3.64 -32.34
CA ALA A 558 -45.07 2.63 -32.73
C ALA A 558 -45.14 1.51 -31.69
#